data_4be2dd3092bdf9b4deeeb45b9caed52f
#
_entry.id   4be2dd3092bdf9b4deeeb45b9caed52f
#
_cell.length_a   1.000
_cell.length_b   1.000
_cell.length_c   1.000
_cell.angle_alpha   90.00
_cell.angle_beta   90.00
_cell.angle_gamma   90.00
#
_symmetry.space_group_name_H-M   'P 1'
#
loop_
_entity.id
_entity.type
_entity.pdbx_description
1 polymer ?
#
loop_
_entity_poly.entity_id
_entity_poly.type
_entity_poly.pdbx_seq_one_letter_code
_entity_poly.pdbx_strand_id
1 'polypeptide(L)'
;MTNLEYARMILNDTDSSNQIFTDSELQQLISQNSEIKVVPAAPKNLAKTIWQIPYRKLDSTYEAVVYDEYQTEYDATTDYDAGTATLTSAPDYPVFMECKIVHWNDVKADGLEMIATDIRRWNSYSDTGLSEQFDKASLLAYSRSIRSARGVEL
;
A
#
# COMPACT_ATOMS: atom_id res chain seq x y z
N MET A 1 -8.15 -5.12 8.54
CA MET A 1 -8.32 -3.82 7.81
C MET A 1 -8.09 -4.06 6.34
N THR A 2 -9.07 -3.77 5.51
CA THR A 2 -8.95 -3.88 4.05
C THR A 2 -8.07 -2.76 3.50
N ASN A 3 -7.59 -2.91 2.25
CA ASN A 3 -6.83 -1.84 1.61
C ASN A 3 -7.66 -0.57 1.41
N LEU A 4 -8.97 -0.73 1.18
CA LEU A 4 -9.89 0.40 1.06
C LEU A 4 -10.01 1.17 2.38
N GLU A 5 -10.18 0.46 3.50
CA GLU A 5 -10.21 1.08 4.83
C GLU A 5 -8.90 1.77 5.18
N TYR A 6 -7.78 1.15 4.80
CA TYR A 6 -6.46 1.75 5.00
C TYR A 6 -6.28 3.03 4.17
N ALA A 7 -6.71 3.02 2.89
CA ALA A 7 -6.71 4.22 2.06
C ALA A 7 -7.53 5.36 2.68
N ARG A 8 -8.74 5.05 3.18
CA ARG A 8 -9.57 6.04 3.89
C ARG A 8 -8.88 6.60 5.13
N MET A 9 -8.23 5.75 5.90
CA MET A 9 -7.51 6.16 7.10
C MET A 9 -6.36 7.13 6.78
N ILE A 10 -5.52 6.83 5.79
CA ILE A 10 -4.38 7.69 5.46
C ILE A 10 -4.79 9.01 4.81
N LEU A 11 -5.98 9.07 4.20
CA LEU A 11 -6.56 10.28 3.61
C LEU A 11 -7.50 11.02 4.56
N ASN A 12 -7.68 10.50 5.77
CA ASN A 12 -8.64 11.01 6.77
C ASN A 12 -10.07 11.09 6.24
N ASP A 13 -10.49 10.09 5.47
CA ASP A 13 -11.81 9.96 4.85
C ASP A 13 -12.64 8.87 5.54
N THR A 14 -12.69 8.90 6.87
CA THR A 14 -13.33 7.86 7.69
C THR A 14 -14.78 8.15 8.08
N ASP A 15 -15.26 9.38 7.85
CA ASP A 15 -16.63 9.75 8.14
C ASP A 15 -17.57 9.26 7.03
N SER A 16 -18.38 8.23 7.34
CA SER A 16 -19.33 7.65 6.38
C SER A 16 -20.44 8.62 5.96
N SER A 17 -20.70 9.67 6.75
CA SER A 17 -21.72 10.68 6.44
C SER A 17 -21.18 11.83 5.58
N ASN A 18 -19.85 11.97 5.47
CA ASN A 18 -19.20 13.03 4.70
C ASN A 18 -17.96 12.48 3.99
N GLN A 19 -18.15 11.53 3.10
CA GLN A 19 -17.05 10.91 2.36
C GLN A 19 -16.47 11.86 1.32
N ILE A 20 -15.13 11.95 1.31
CA ILE A 20 -14.36 12.74 0.33
C ILE A 20 -14.23 11.99 -0.99
N PHE A 21 -14.07 10.68 -0.89
CA PHE A 21 -13.89 9.77 -2.04
C PHE A 21 -14.94 8.67 -2.05
N THR A 22 -15.37 8.26 -3.23
CA THR A 22 -16.11 7.01 -3.41
C THR A 22 -15.18 5.81 -3.31
N ASP A 23 -15.73 4.62 -3.04
CA ASP A 23 -14.96 3.38 -3.03
C ASP A 23 -14.27 3.12 -4.37
N SER A 24 -14.95 3.42 -5.47
CA SER A 24 -14.42 3.28 -6.82
C SER A 24 -13.20 4.19 -7.07
N GLU A 25 -13.26 5.43 -6.61
CA GLU A 25 -12.14 6.37 -6.72
C GLU A 25 -10.93 5.92 -5.90
N LEU A 26 -11.15 5.42 -4.68
CA LEU A 26 -10.08 4.89 -3.85
C LEU A 26 -9.46 3.62 -4.44
N GLN A 27 -10.27 2.72 -4.99
CA GLN A 27 -9.77 1.54 -5.69
C GLN A 27 -8.93 1.92 -6.90
N GLN A 28 -9.33 2.96 -7.64
CA GLN A 28 -8.57 3.47 -8.76
C GLN A 28 -7.23 4.07 -8.32
N LEU A 29 -7.20 4.85 -7.24
CA LEU A 29 -5.97 5.39 -6.65
C LEU A 29 -5.00 4.27 -6.24
N ILE A 30 -5.51 3.24 -5.58
CA ILE A 30 -4.72 2.07 -5.19
C ILE A 30 -4.17 1.35 -6.42
N SER A 31 -5.01 1.09 -7.41
CA SER A 31 -4.62 0.38 -8.63
C SER A 31 -3.56 1.13 -9.44
N GLN A 32 -3.69 2.45 -9.58
CA GLN A 32 -2.72 3.29 -10.28
C GLN A 32 -1.36 3.32 -9.60
N ASN A 33 -1.30 3.10 -8.29
CA ASN A 33 -0.09 3.13 -7.48
C ASN A 33 0.34 1.74 -7.00
N SER A 34 -0.05 0.71 -7.75
CA SER A 34 0.31 -0.68 -7.48
C SER A 34 1.15 -1.26 -8.62
N GLU A 35 2.02 -2.20 -8.28
CA GLU A 35 2.79 -2.95 -9.27
C GLU A 35 3.00 -4.40 -8.82
N ILE A 36 3.07 -5.32 -9.78
CA ILE A 36 3.48 -6.69 -9.53
C ILE A 36 5.00 -6.72 -9.51
N LYS A 37 5.56 -7.24 -8.42
CA LYS A 37 7.01 -7.25 -8.22
C LYS A 37 7.46 -8.56 -7.60
N VAL A 38 8.63 -9.02 -8.02
CA VAL A 38 9.34 -10.14 -7.41
C VAL A 38 10.30 -9.58 -6.37
N VAL A 39 10.11 -9.95 -5.12
CA VAL A 39 10.85 -9.39 -3.99
C VAL A 39 11.59 -10.49 -3.24
N PRO A 40 12.91 -10.33 -3.00
CA PRO A 40 13.64 -11.26 -2.12
C PRO A 40 13.03 -11.25 -0.72
N ALA A 41 12.79 -12.44 -0.18
CA ALA A 41 12.29 -12.60 1.18
C ALA A 41 13.42 -12.99 2.13
N ALA A 42 13.28 -12.62 3.40
CA ALA A 42 14.21 -13.00 4.47
C ALA A 42 13.52 -13.90 5.48
N PRO A 43 14.21 -14.93 6.03
CA PRO A 43 13.63 -15.78 7.05
C PRO A 43 13.38 -14.98 8.32
N LYS A 44 12.18 -15.15 8.90
CA LYS A 44 11.75 -14.47 10.12
C LYS A 44 11.92 -15.35 11.37
N ASN A 45 12.01 -16.66 11.20
CA ASN A 45 12.17 -17.64 12.27
C ASN A 45 13.36 -18.57 12.03
N LEU A 46 13.84 -19.24 13.06
CA LEU A 46 14.97 -20.16 12.97
C LEU A 46 14.64 -21.43 12.13
N ALA A 47 13.38 -21.84 12.14
CA ALA A 47 12.92 -22.98 11.32
C ALA A 47 12.84 -22.65 9.82
N LYS A 48 13.02 -21.37 9.43
CA LYS A 48 12.94 -20.89 8.03
C LYS A 48 11.63 -21.27 7.33
N THR A 49 10.55 -21.29 8.08
CA THR A 49 9.20 -21.52 7.57
C THR A 49 8.39 -20.24 7.39
N ILE A 50 8.78 -19.17 8.06
CA ILE A 50 8.15 -17.84 7.92
C ILE A 50 9.17 -16.91 7.26
N TRP A 51 8.76 -16.33 6.12
CA TRP A 51 9.57 -15.44 5.30
C TRP A 51 8.91 -14.08 5.18
N GLN A 52 9.68 -13.02 5.24
CA GLN A 52 9.19 -11.65 5.20
C GLN A 52 9.82 -10.85 4.06
N ILE A 53 9.00 -10.03 3.40
CA ILE A 53 9.44 -9.02 2.45
C ILE A 53 9.36 -7.63 3.10
N PRO A 54 10.10 -6.62 2.57
CA PRO A 54 10.11 -5.27 3.15
C PRO A 54 8.88 -4.43 2.79
N TYR A 55 7.80 -5.05 2.35
CA TYR A 55 6.54 -4.39 2.01
C TYR A 55 5.42 -4.91 2.89
N ARG A 56 4.48 -4.04 3.20
CA ARG A 56 3.27 -4.33 3.98
C ARG A 56 2.04 -3.86 3.23
N LYS A 57 0.86 -4.29 3.69
CA LYS A 57 -0.42 -3.91 3.06
C LYS A 57 -0.41 -4.17 1.56
N LEU A 58 -0.07 -5.40 1.20
CA LEU A 58 -0.08 -5.87 -0.18
C LEU A 58 -1.51 -5.92 -0.72
N ASP A 59 -1.65 -5.85 -2.03
CA ASP A 59 -2.95 -6.05 -2.68
C ASP A 59 -3.29 -7.55 -2.71
N SER A 60 -4.29 -7.94 -1.92
CA SER A 60 -4.74 -9.34 -1.80
C SER A 60 -5.56 -9.82 -3.01
N THR A 61 -5.90 -8.94 -3.95
CA THR A 61 -6.57 -9.35 -5.20
C THR A 61 -5.63 -10.08 -6.16
N TYR A 62 -4.32 -9.93 -5.96
CA TYR A 62 -3.29 -10.69 -6.66
C TYR A 62 -2.77 -11.79 -5.74
N GLU A 63 -2.92 -13.05 -6.16
CA GLU A 63 -2.41 -14.18 -5.40
C GLU A 63 -0.89 -14.21 -5.41
N ALA A 64 -0.28 -14.05 -4.23
CA ALA A 64 1.16 -14.08 -4.08
C ALA A 64 1.71 -15.50 -4.27
N VAL A 65 2.85 -15.59 -4.94
CA VAL A 65 3.55 -16.86 -5.22
C VAL A 65 4.95 -16.80 -4.62
N VAL A 66 5.37 -17.90 -3.98
CA VAL A 66 6.71 -18.03 -3.40
C VAL A 66 7.48 -19.07 -4.17
N TYR A 67 8.66 -18.71 -4.64
CA TYR A 67 9.55 -19.62 -5.39
C TYR A 67 11.03 -19.31 -5.13
N ASP A 68 11.91 -20.26 -5.45
CA ASP A 68 13.36 -20.08 -5.35
C ASP A 68 14.00 -19.68 -6.69
N GLU A 69 15.31 -19.53 -6.72
CA GLU A 69 16.06 -19.17 -7.93
C GLU A 69 15.96 -20.20 -9.06
N TYR A 70 15.56 -21.42 -8.75
CA TYR A 70 15.34 -22.50 -9.72
C TYR A 70 13.88 -22.58 -10.16
N GLN A 71 13.06 -21.58 -9.79
CA GLN A 71 11.63 -21.52 -10.07
C GLN A 71 10.81 -22.67 -9.46
N THR A 72 11.33 -23.29 -8.40
CA THR A 72 10.56 -24.23 -7.60
C THR A 72 9.57 -23.46 -6.74
N GLU A 73 8.29 -23.70 -6.98
CA GLU A 73 7.19 -23.05 -6.26
C GLU A 73 6.93 -23.78 -4.94
N TYR A 74 6.76 -23.01 -3.87
CA TYR A 74 6.48 -23.53 -2.53
C TYR A 74 5.03 -23.27 -2.14
N ASP A 75 4.42 -24.25 -1.50
CA ASP A 75 3.10 -24.09 -0.90
C ASP A 75 3.19 -23.16 0.32
N ALA A 76 2.51 -22.04 0.26
CA ALA A 76 2.61 -20.98 1.25
C ALA A 76 1.26 -20.36 1.56
N THR A 77 1.11 -19.93 2.82
CA THR A 77 0.02 -19.05 3.26
C THR A 77 0.55 -17.65 3.43
N THR A 78 -0.01 -16.70 2.70
CA THR A 78 0.43 -15.30 2.69
C THR A 78 -0.41 -14.45 3.62
N ASP A 79 0.25 -13.72 4.51
CA ASP A 79 -0.33 -12.61 5.25
C ASP A 79 -0.04 -11.32 4.48
N TYR A 80 -1.03 -10.84 3.74
CA TYR A 80 -0.91 -9.64 2.89
C TYR A 80 -0.70 -8.37 3.70
N ASP A 81 -1.27 -8.28 4.89
CA ASP A 81 -1.11 -7.11 5.77
C ASP A 81 0.32 -7.01 6.32
N ALA A 82 0.89 -8.12 6.73
CA ALA A 82 2.22 -8.16 7.29
C ALA A 82 3.33 -8.29 6.24
N GLY A 83 3.02 -8.72 5.02
CA GLY A 83 4.00 -9.02 3.98
C GLY A 83 4.84 -10.25 4.30
N THR A 84 4.20 -11.28 4.87
CA THR A 84 4.86 -12.54 5.23
C THR A 84 4.24 -13.72 4.52
N ALA A 85 5.04 -14.75 4.27
CA ALA A 85 4.59 -16.04 3.79
C ALA A 85 5.03 -17.14 4.75
N THR A 86 4.08 -18.00 5.12
CA THR A 86 4.34 -19.20 5.93
C THR A 86 4.36 -20.41 5.01
N LEU A 87 5.52 -21.06 4.91
CA LEU A 87 5.73 -22.25 4.11
C LEU A 87 5.40 -23.50 4.92
N THR A 88 4.94 -24.56 4.25
CA THR A 88 4.67 -25.84 4.89
C THR A 88 5.93 -26.57 5.34
N SER A 89 7.07 -26.28 4.70
CA SER A 89 8.39 -26.82 5.05
C SER A 89 9.48 -25.81 4.72
N ALA A 90 10.63 -25.92 5.40
CA ALA A 90 11.76 -25.06 5.12
C ALA A 90 12.30 -25.30 3.71
N PRO A 91 12.52 -24.26 2.90
CA PRO A 91 13.12 -24.39 1.58
C PRO A 91 14.64 -24.63 1.67
N ASP A 92 15.20 -25.31 0.67
CA ASP A 92 16.65 -25.56 0.60
C ASP A 92 17.44 -24.32 0.16
N TYR A 93 16.78 -23.36 -0.49
CA TYR A 93 17.36 -22.14 -1.05
C TYR A 93 16.58 -20.92 -0.63
N PRO A 94 17.21 -19.71 -0.67
CA PRO A 94 16.48 -18.46 -0.46
C PRO A 94 15.29 -18.32 -1.40
N VAL A 95 14.20 -17.76 -0.90
CA VAL A 95 12.95 -17.62 -1.66
C VAL A 95 12.66 -16.17 -2.03
N PHE A 96 11.89 -16.02 -3.09
CA PHE A 96 11.33 -14.76 -3.59
C PHE A 96 9.82 -14.83 -3.50
N MET A 97 9.20 -13.70 -3.24
CA MET A 97 7.75 -13.57 -3.30
C MET A 97 7.37 -12.68 -4.49
N GLU A 98 6.57 -13.23 -5.40
CA GLU A 98 5.90 -12.45 -6.43
C GLU A 98 4.55 -11.98 -5.88
N CYS A 99 4.37 -10.69 -5.75
CA CYS A 99 3.19 -10.08 -5.15
C CYS A 99 2.88 -8.73 -5.78
N LYS A 100 1.67 -8.24 -5.52
CA LYS A 100 1.27 -6.90 -5.94
C LYS A 100 1.47 -5.94 -4.77
N ILE A 101 2.46 -5.08 -4.90
CA ILE A 101 2.77 -4.05 -3.89
C ILE A 101 1.99 -2.77 -4.19
N VAL A 102 1.62 -2.06 -3.14
CA VAL A 102 0.96 -0.76 -3.21
C VAL A 102 1.90 0.30 -2.67
N HIS A 103 2.16 1.35 -3.46
CA HIS A 103 2.93 2.50 -3.05
C HIS A 103 2.04 3.47 -2.26
N TRP A 104 1.86 3.20 -0.97
CA TRP A 104 0.90 3.93 -0.12
C TRP A 104 1.20 5.42 0.01
N ASN A 105 2.47 5.83 -0.04
CA ASN A 105 2.83 7.24 -0.05
C ASN A 105 2.33 7.94 -1.32
N ASP A 106 2.35 7.25 -2.46
CA ASP A 106 1.83 7.79 -3.71
C ASP A 106 0.30 7.82 -3.73
N VAL A 107 -0.36 6.80 -3.15
CA VAL A 107 -1.82 6.82 -2.94
C VAL A 107 -2.22 8.04 -2.11
N LYS A 108 -1.51 8.27 -1.01
CA LYS A 108 -1.75 9.45 -0.16
C LYS A 108 -1.48 10.75 -0.91
N ALA A 109 -0.36 10.84 -1.64
CA ALA A 109 0.00 12.03 -2.40
C ALA A 109 -1.04 12.37 -3.47
N ASP A 110 -1.47 11.39 -4.25
CA ASP A 110 -2.48 11.57 -5.30
C ASP A 110 -3.84 11.96 -4.71
N GLY A 111 -4.24 11.31 -3.62
CA GLY A 111 -5.47 11.65 -2.91
C GLY A 111 -5.48 13.07 -2.36
N LEU A 112 -4.40 13.51 -1.72
CA LEU A 112 -4.26 14.87 -1.20
C LEU A 112 -4.24 15.91 -2.33
N GLU A 113 -3.62 15.62 -3.45
CA GLU A 113 -3.63 16.48 -4.63
C GLU A 113 -5.06 16.63 -5.19
N MET A 114 -5.82 15.54 -5.26
CA MET A 114 -7.24 15.58 -5.66
C MET A 114 -8.07 16.44 -4.71
N ILE A 115 -7.85 16.33 -3.39
CA ILE A 115 -8.51 17.18 -2.39
C ILE A 115 -8.20 18.65 -2.64
N ALA A 116 -6.93 19.00 -2.84
CA ALA A 116 -6.49 20.37 -3.00
C ALA A 116 -6.96 21.02 -4.31
N THR A 117 -7.24 20.22 -5.34
CA THR A 117 -7.62 20.71 -6.68
C THR A 117 -9.12 20.64 -6.96
N ASP A 118 -9.92 20.00 -6.10
CA ASP A 118 -11.38 19.90 -6.22
C ASP A 118 -12.04 20.62 -5.04
N ILE A 119 -12.84 21.66 -5.33
CA ILE A 119 -13.47 22.48 -4.30
C ILE A 119 -14.45 21.69 -3.40
N ARG A 120 -15.14 20.69 -3.95
CA ARG A 120 -16.07 19.86 -3.16
C ARG A 120 -15.30 18.99 -2.19
N ARG A 121 -14.20 18.39 -2.63
CA ARG A 121 -13.33 17.58 -1.77
C ARG A 121 -12.65 18.44 -0.71
N TRP A 122 -12.21 19.62 -1.08
CA TRP A 122 -11.63 20.57 -0.14
C TRP A 122 -12.61 20.97 0.96
N ASN A 123 -13.86 21.25 0.60
CA ASN A 123 -14.90 21.59 1.58
C ASN A 123 -15.16 20.43 2.53
N SER A 124 -15.28 19.21 2.04
CA SER A 124 -15.45 18.01 2.86
C SER A 124 -14.25 17.77 3.77
N TYR A 125 -13.02 17.92 3.25
CA TYR A 125 -11.78 17.79 4.01
C TYR A 125 -11.67 18.85 5.11
N SER A 126 -12.04 20.11 4.85
CA SER A 126 -12.02 21.20 5.83
C SER A 126 -12.97 20.96 7.00
N ASP A 127 -14.08 20.25 6.79
CA ASP A 127 -15.01 19.87 7.84
C ASP A 127 -14.45 18.82 8.81
N THR A 128 -13.34 18.17 8.47
CA THR A 128 -12.66 17.21 9.37
C THR A 128 -11.81 17.86 10.45
N GLY A 129 -11.63 19.20 10.42
CA GLY A 129 -10.78 19.94 11.34
C GLY A 129 -9.30 19.98 10.98
N LEU A 130 -8.85 19.22 9.98
CA LEU A 130 -7.44 19.20 9.55
C LEU A 130 -7.03 20.41 8.71
N SER A 131 -8.00 21.14 8.15
CA SER A 131 -7.73 22.37 7.38
C SER A 131 -7.10 23.49 8.21
N GLU A 132 -7.21 23.44 9.54
CA GLU A 132 -6.52 24.37 10.42
C GLU A 132 -5.00 24.24 10.36
N GLN A 133 -4.49 23.05 9.95
CA GLN A 133 -3.06 22.77 9.83
C GLN A 133 -2.52 23.02 8.42
N PHE A 134 -3.38 22.91 7.38
CA PHE A 134 -2.96 22.98 5.99
C PHE A 134 -3.92 23.85 5.17
N ASP A 135 -3.40 24.87 4.49
CA ASP A 135 -4.08 25.48 3.35
C ASP A 135 -3.85 24.64 2.08
N LYS A 136 -4.50 25.00 0.97
CA LYS A 136 -4.36 24.25 -0.29
C LYS A 136 -2.92 24.19 -0.80
N ALA A 137 -2.17 25.28 -0.69
CA ALA A 137 -0.78 25.34 -1.15
C ALA A 137 0.14 24.44 -0.30
N SER A 138 -0.05 24.47 1.02
CA SER A 138 0.68 23.58 1.95
C SER A 138 0.35 22.13 1.73
N LEU A 139 -0.91 21.81 1.45
CA LEU A 139 -1.33 20.43 1.14
C LEU A 139 -0.71 19.92 -0.15
N LEU A 140 -0.64 20.74 -1.20
CA LEU A 140 0.03 20.40 -2.46
C LEU A 140 1.54 20.22 -2.25
N ALA A 141 2.18 21.07 -1.49
CA ALA A 141 3.61 20.97 -1.16
C ALA A 141 3.89 19.66 -0.39
N TYR A 142 3.04 19.33 0.57
CA TYR A 142 3.13 18.09 1.34
C TYR A 142 2.96 16.85 0.45
N SER A 143 1.95 16.85 -0.44
CA SER A 143 1.72 15.75 -1.38
C SER A 143 2.94 15.50 -2.28
N ARG A 144 3.55 16.57 -2.78
CA ARG A 144 4.78 16.48 -3.60
C ARG A 144 5.96 15.93 -2.81
N SER A 145 6.12 16.31 -1.55
CA SER A 145 7.20 15.81 -0.69
C SER A 145 7.09 14.31 -0.42
N ILE A 146 5.87 13.80 -0.24
CA ILE A 146 5.62 12.36 -0.06
C ILE A 146 5.95 11.58 -1.35
N ARG A 147 5.54 12.10 -2.50
CA ARG A 147 5.72 11.46 -3.81
C ARG A 147 7.18 11.36 -4.22
N SER A 148 8.03 12.31 -3.80
CA SER A 148 9.44 12.34 -4.19
C SER A 148 10.24 11.11 -3.76
N ALA A 149 9.78 10.35 -2.77
CA ALA A 149 10.45 9.15 -2.30
C ALA A 149 10.50 8.01 -3.34
N ARG A 150 9.58 8.02 -4.35
CA ARG A 150 9.51 6.98 -5.39
C ARG A 150 10.66 7.05 -6.40
N GLY A 151 11.23 8.23 -6.64
CA GLY A 151 12.33 8.43 -7.60
C GLY A 151 13.69 7.95 -7.12
N VAL A 152 13.83 7.51 -5.88
CA VAL A 152 15.10 7.10 -5.24
C VAL A 152 15.24 5.57 -5.16
N GLU A 153 14.19 4.81 -5.45
CA GLU A 153 14.18 3.35 -5.48
C GLU A 153 14.67 2.80 -6.85
N LEU A 154 15.84 3.20 -7.24
CA LEU A 154 16.51 2.61 -8.41
C LEU A 154 17.59 1.64 -7.95
#